data_c8583cb2905c2096089668bf761c89c7
#
_entry.id   c8583cb2905c2096089668bf761c89c7
#
_cell.length_a   1.000
_cell.length_b   1.000
_cell.length_c   1.000
_cell.angle_alpha   90.00
_cell.angle_beta   90.00
_cell.angle_gamma   90.00
#
_symmetry.space_group_name_H-M   'P 1'
#
loop_
_entity.id
_entity.type
_entity.pdbx_description
1 polymer ?
#
loop_
_entity_poly.entity_id
_entity_poly.type
_entity_poly.pdbx_seq_one_letter_code
_entity_poly.pdbx_strand_id
1 'polypeptide(L)'
;QVNGLLPGHLMGNMWQQDWGNLWDILEPYMGAGSLDITGALEKQYQQNYATAIAKAGANADTGALFNAERAAHLQTAKQMTERAQDFYTSLDMPKLPESYWQRTQFIKPLDRDVVCHASAWDMNMGGEKGTDPNVRTKMCIKPNEEDFTTIYHELGHIYYYLAYNKLPPLFQTGAHDGFHEAIGDTIVLSMTPDYLKSIGLVGEQQQSNEALINAQMRMALAKVSFMPFGLMIDRWRWGVFDGSIKPENYNQAWWDLKAKYQGVAPASARGEEFFDPGAKYHVPGNTPYTRYFLSHILQFQFYKGLCDAAGYKGPLYNCSFYGDKVAGQKFWSMLAKGASQPWQATMKELTGKEQMDASAVLEYFAPLQDWLKQQNEGQTCGWQAPATAAAPAAKPVPPPTIDTNA
;
A
#
# COMPACT_ATOMS: atom_id res chain seq x y z
N GLN A 1 25.76 -11.33 -8.28
CA GLN A 1 25.74 -11.20 -6.81
C GLN A 1 26.99 -10.50 -6.33
N VAL A 2 26.87 -9.60 -5.37
CA VAL A 2 27.99 -8.97 -4.68
C VAL A 2 28.13 -9.68 -3.34
N ASN A 3 29.16 -10.50 -3.16
CA ASN A 3 29.38 -11.32 -1.95
C ASN A 3 28.14 -12.17 -1.56
N GLY A 4 27.44 -12.73 -2.54
CA GLY A 4 26.22 -13.51 -2.30
C GLY A 4 24.92 -12.68 -2.12
N LEU A 5 25.01 -11.34 -2.14
CA LEU A 5 23.89 -10.42 -2.00
C LEU A 5 23.41 -9.90 -3.36
N LEU A 6 22.16 -9.49 -3.44
CA LEU A 6 21.58 -8.85 -4.64
C LEU A 6 22.08 -7.41 -4.77
N PRO A 7 22.59 -7.00 -5.94
CA PRO A 7 22.94 -5.60 -6.17
C PRO A 7 21.70 -4.70 -6.16
N GLY A 8 21.73 -3.64 -5.37
CA GLY A 8 20.57 -2.76 -5.14
C GLY A 8 19.98 -2.13 -6.40
N HIS A 9 20.81 -1.86 -7.44
CA HIS A 9 20.32 -1.26 -8.69
C HIS A 9 19.42 -2.19 -9.52
N LEU A 10 19.39 -3.50 -9.23
CA LEU A 10 18.49 -4.45 -9.89
C LEU A 10 17.06 -4.40 -9.34
N MET A 11 16.84 -3.75 -8.19
CA MET A 11 15.55 -3.72 -7.52
C MET A 11 14.57 -2.68 -8.09
N GLY A 12 14.95 -1.94 -9.13
CA GLY A 12 14.07 -1.07 -9.92
C GLY A 12 13.68 0.27 -9.30
N ASN A 13 13.86 0.47 -8.00
CA ASN A 13 13.66 1.76 -7.36
C ASN A 13 14.85 2.15 -6.48
N MET A 14 15.01 3.44 -6.22
CA MET A 14 16.18 3.96 -5.50
C MET A 14 16.26 3.49 -4.04
N TRP A 15 15.16 3.00 -3.47
CA TRP A 15 15.11 2.54 -2.08
C TRP A 15 15.26 1.04 -1.94
N GLN A 16 15.16 0.28 -3.03
CA GLN A 16 15.19 -1.19 -3.05
C GLN A 16 14.23 -1.78 -2.00
N GLN A 17 12.97 -1.33 -2.02
CA GLN A 17 12.03 -1.64 -0.96
C GLN A 17 11.32 -2.99 -1.13
N ASP A 18 11.18 -3.48 -2.35
CA ASP A 18 10.51 -4.74 -2.69
C ASP A 18 11.15 -5.40 -3.92
N TRP A 19 10.64 -6.54 -4.34
CA TRP A 19 11.17 -7.33 -5.45
C TRP A 19 10.24 -7.34 -6.69
N GLY A 20 9.27 -6.47 -6.75
CA GLY A 20 8.31 -6.41 -7.85
C GLY A 20 8.94 -6.29 -9.24
N ASN A 21 10.04 -5.51 -9.36
CA ASN A 21 10.78 -5.35 -10.61
C ASN A 21 11.58 -6.59 -11.07
N LEU A 22 11.65 -7.63 -10.24
CA LEU A 22 12.24 -8.90 -10.65
C LEU A 22 11.22 -9.83 -11.31
N TRP A 23 9.99 -9.39 -11.52
CA TRP A 23 8.91 -10.21 -12.08
C TRP A 23 9.31 -10.90 -13.38
N ASP A 24 9.86 -10.17 -14.35
CA ASP A 24 10.24 -10.71 -15.67
C ASP A 24 11.27 -11.85 -15.60
N ILE A 25 12.01 -11.94 -14.48
CA ILE A 25 13.00 -12.98 -14.23
C ILE A 25 12.43 -14.13 -13.39
N LEU A 26 11.46 -13.81 -12.52
CA LEU A 26 10.95 -14.72 -11.50
C LEU A 26 9.54 -15.22 -11.81
N GLU A 27 8.94 -14.87 -12.97
CA GLU A 27 7.64 -15.38 -13.39
C GLU A 27 7.68 -16.91 -13.52
N PRO A 28 6.90 -17.66 -12.70
CA PRO A 28 6.95 -19.11 -12.69
C PRO A 28 6.49 -19.76 -14.00
N TYR A 29 5.45 -19.22 -14.60
CA TYR A 29 4.79 -19.77 -15.82
C TYR A 29 4.53 -18.65 -16.82
N MET A 30 5.41 -18.50 -17.80
CA MET A 30 5.40 -17.41 -18.78
C MET A 30 4.00 -17.14 -19.35
N GLY A 31 3.47 -15.96 -19.07
CA GLY A 31 2.19 -15.47 -19.60
C GLY A 31 0.92 -16.11 -19.03
N ALA A 32 1.04 -17.04 -18.07
CA ALA A 32 -0.15 -17.65 -17.47
C ALA A 32 -0.85 -16.65 -16.52
N GLY A 33 -2.14 -16.39 -16.77
CA GLY A 33 -2.98 -15.54 -15.91
C GLY A 33 -2.56 -14.08 -15.85
N SER A 34 -1.90 -13.55 -16.87
CA SER A 34 -1.56 -12.13 -16.96
C SER A 34 -2.82 -11.28 -16.95
N LEU A 35 -2.98 -10.48 -15.88
CA LEU A 35 -4.04 -9.47 -15.77
C LEU A 35 -3.45 -8.12 -16.18
N ASP A 36 -3.66 -7.73 -17.44
CA ASP A 36 -3.27 -6.39 -17.92
C ASP A 36 -4.42 -5.40 -17.77
N ILE A 37 -4.55 -4.78 -16.60
CA ILE A 37 -5.48 -3.66 -16.42
C ILE A 37 -4.91 -2.34 -16.93
N THR A 38 -3.58 -2.22 -17.07
CA THR A 38 -2.92 -1.03 -17.64
C THR A 38 -3.40 -0.79 -19.06
N GLY A 39 -3.40 -1.82 -19.91
CA GLY A 39 -3.89 -1.71 -21.29
C GLY A 39 -5.35 -1.28 -21.36
N ALA A 40 -6.21 -1.75 -20.44
CA ALA A 40 -7.61 -1.32 -20.38
C ALA A 40 -7.75 0.16 -19.95
N LEU A 41 -6.96 0.61 -18.99
CA LEU A 41 -6.94 2.00 -18.51
C LEU A 41 -6.38 2.95 -19.56
N GLU A 42 -5.32 2.58 -20.25
CA GLU A 42 -4.76 3.33 -21.37
C GLU A 42 -5.76 3.45 -22.54
N LYS A 43 -6.48 2.36 -22.88
CA LYS A 43 -7.54 2.40 -23.87
C LYS A 43 -8.64 3.38 -23.48
N GLN A 44 -9.03 3.43 -22.22
CA GLN A 44 -9.98 4.40 -21.72
C GLN A 44 -9.45 5.84 -21.86
N TYR A 45 -8.18 6.06 -21.53
CA TYR A 45 -7.53 7.35 -21.75
C TYR A 45 -7.56 7.77 -23.23
N GLN A 46 -7.25 6.86 -24.16
CA GLN A 46 -7.31 7.16 -25.60
C GLN A 46 -8.72 7.51 -26.07
N GLN A 47 -9.76 6.87 -25.53
CA GLN A 47 -11.16 7.22 -25.81
C GLN A 47 -11.51 8.63 -25.31
N ASN A 48 -11.09 8.97 -24.09
CA ASN A 48 -11.27 10.31 -23.53
C ASN A 48 -10.52 11.37 -24.35
N TYR A 49 -9.30 11.05 -24.79
CA TYR A 49 -8.49 11.93 -25.63
C TYR A 49 -9.13 12.16 -26.99
N ALA A 50 -9.59 11.13 -27.69
CA ALA A 50 -10.31 11.26 -28.94
C ALA A 50 -11.57 12.15 -28.80
N THR A 51 -12.30 11.99 -27.69
CA THR A 51 -13.47 12.82 -27.38
C THR A 51 -13.09 14.29 -27.15
N ALA A 52 -11.99 14.53 -26.42
CA ALA A 52 -11.51 15.89 -26.14
C ALA A 52 -10.99 16.58 -27.41
N ILE A 53 -10.28 15.86 -28.28
CA ILE A 53 -9.83 16.36 -29.58
C ILE A 53 -11.03 16.72 -30.49
N ALA A 54 -12.03 15.86 -30.55
CA ALA A 54 -13.24 16.14 -31.34
C ALA A 54 -13.94 17.42 -30.87
N LYS A 55 -13.95 17.69 -29.55
CA LYS A 55 -14.50 18.92 -28.98
C LYS A 55 -13.63 20.16 -29.28
N ALA A 56 -12.31 20.01 -29.38
CA ALA A 56 -11.41 21.10 -29.73
C ALA A 56 -11.56 21.54 -31.18
N GLY A 57 -12.06 20.67 -32.06
CA GLY A 57 -12.36 20.95 -33.47
C GLY A 57 -11.20 20.68 -34.43
N ALA A 58 -11.53 20.59 -35.74
CA ALA A 58 -10.58 20.19 -36.78
C ALA A 58 -9.41 21.20 -37.00
N ASN A 59 -9.58 22.45 -36.56
CA ASN A 59 -8.59 23.49 -36.71
C ASN A 59 -7.92 23.87 -35.36
N ALA A 60 -7.92 22.95 -34.40
CA ALA A 60 -7.31 23.18 -33.09
C ALA A 60 -5.81 23.45 -33.22
N ASP A 61 -5.35 24.54 -32.61
CA ASP A 61 -3.93 24.87 -32.51
C ASP A 61 -3.24 23.98 -31.43
N THR A 62 -1.92 24.09 -31.29
CA THR A 62 -1.13 23.34 -30.33
C THR A 62 -1.60 23.56 -28.88
N GLY A 63 -2.06 24.77 -28.53
CA GLY A 63 -2.58 25.08 -27.20
C GLY A 63 -3.91 24.36 -26.94
N ALA A 64 -4.81 24.35 -27.92
CA ALA A 64 -6.08 23.64 -27.83
C ALA A 64 -5.86 22.11 -27.72
N LEU A 65 -4.91 21.54 -28.48
CA LEU A 65 -4.54 20.13 -28.41
C LEU A 65 -3.96 19.77 -27.03
N PHE A 66 -3.07 20.59 -26.49
CA PHE A 66 -2.51 20.41 -25.15
C PHE A 66 -3.59 20.45 -24.06
N ASN A 67 -4.54 21.40 -24.16
CA ASN A 67 -5.66 21.47 -23.23
C ASN A 67 -6.60 20.25 -23.34
N ALA A 68 -6.81 19.73 -24.57
CA ALA A 68 -7.58 18.53 -24.80
C ALA A 68 -6.92 17.29 -24.15
N GLU A 69 -5.61 17.14 -24.28
CA GLU A 69 -4.83 16.09 -23.63
C GLU A 69 -4.98 16.14 -22.11
N ARG A 70 -4.80 17.32 -21.51
CA ARG A 70 -4.98 17.50 -20.06
C ARG A 70 -6.40 17.20 -19.59
N ALA A 71 -7.41 17.62 -20.36
CA ALA A 71 -8.81 17.34 -20.03
C ALA A 71 -9.09 15.83 -20.07
N ALA A 72 -8.55 15.11 -21.06
CA ALA A 72 -8.65 13.66 -21.15
C ALA A 72 -7.97 12.96 -19.97
N HIS A 73 -6.78 13.42 -19.60
CA HIS A 73 -6.02 12.89 -18.46
C HIS A 73 -6.80 13.09 -17.15
N LEU A 74 -7.29 14.30 -16.89
CA LEU A 74 -8.11 14.59 -15.71
C LEU A 74 -9.39 13.74 -15.67
N GLN A 75 -10.06 13.59 -16.82
CA GLN A 75 -11.27 12.75 -16.93
C GLN A 75 -10.98 11.30 -16.61
N THR A 76 -9.88 10.76 -17.12
CA THR A 76 -9.46 9.36 -16.84
C THR A 76 -9.13 9.17 -15.36
N ALA A 77 -8.36 10.10 -14.76
CA ALA A 77 -8.02 10.04 -13.35
C ALA A 77 -9.26 10.07 -12.44
N LYS A 78 -10.26 10.91 -12.78
CA LYS A 78 -11.55 10.95 -12.07
C LYS A 78 -12.33 9.64 -12.23
N GLN A 79 -12.40 9.07 -13.42
CA GLN A 79 -13.09 7.80 -13.68
C GLN A 79 -12.42 6.63 -12.92
N MET A 80 -11.10 6.60 -12.81
CA MET A 80 -10.38 5.62 -11.97
C MET A 80 -10.79 5.79 -10.50
N THR A 81 -10.87 7.03 -10.01
CA THR A 81 -11.27 7.34 -8.64
C THR A 81 -12.75 7.02 -8.38
N GLU A 82 -13.63 7.25 -9.35
CA GLU A 82 -15.04 6.86 -9.27
C GLU A 82 -15.21 5.35 -9.11
N ARG A 83 -14.44 4.55 -9.85
CA ARG A 83 -14.45 3.08 -9.68
C ARG A 83 -13.98 2.65 -8.28
N ALA A 84 -12.96 3.32 -7.75
CA ALA A 84 -12.53 3.04 -6.39
C ALA A 84 -13.62 3.44 -5.38
N GLN A 85 -14.24 4.62 -5.53
CA GLN A 85 -15.37 5.02 -4.70
C GLN A 85 -16.52 3.99 -4.78
N ASP A 86 -16.82 3.47 -5.97
CA ASP A 86 -17.89 2.48 -6.16
C ASP A 86 -17.65 1.22 -5.34
N PHE A 87 -16.40 0.80 -5.15
CA PHE A 87 -16.09 -0.30 -4.26
C PHE A 87 -16.53 0.02 -2.82
N TYR A 88 -16.11 1.16 -2.28
CA TYR A 88 -16.46 1.57 -0.91
C TYR A 88 -17.97 1.77 -0.72
N THR A 89 -18.64 2.39 -1.69
CA THR A 89 -20.09 2.59 -1.61
C THR A 89 -20.88 1.29 -1.77
N SER A 90 -20.35 0.31 -2.49
CA SER A 90 -20.94 -1.04 -2.57
C SER A 90 -21.02 -1.73 -1.21
N LEU A 91 -20.12 -1.35 -0.30
CA LEU A 91 -20.06 -1.80 1.10
C LEU A 91 -20.98 -0.99 2.05
N ASP A 92 -21.89 -0.18 1.51
CA ASP A 92 -22.78 0.70 2.27
C ASP A 92 -22.06 1.88 2.97
N MET A 93 -20.85 2.22 2.52
CA MET A 93 -20.14 3.40 2.98
C MET A 93 -20.62 4.66 2.25
N PRO A 94 -20.47 5.87 2.84
CA PRO A 94 -20.95 7.10 2.21
C PRO A 94 -20.21 7.41 0.91
N LYS A 95 -20.87 8.17 0.02
CA LYS A 95 -20.18 8.77 -1.13
C LYS A 95 -19.14 9.78 -0.66
N LEU A 96 -18.07 9.94 -1.43
CA LEU A 96 -17.11 11.01 -1.20
C LEU A 96 -17.81 12.38 -1.25
N PRO A 97 -17.50 13.29 -0.33
CA PRO A 97 -18.11 14.61 -0.29
C PRO A 97 -17.76 15.44 -1.54
N GLU A 98 -18.60 16.40 -1.90
CA GLU A 98 -18.36 17.27 -3.05
C GLU A 98 -17.02 18.03 -2.93
N SER A 99 -16.65 18.42 -1.70
CA SER A 99 -15.35 19.01 -1.40
C SER A 99 -14.15 18.17 -1.82
N TYR A 100 -14.26 16.83 -1.77
CA TYR A 100 -13.23 15.93 -2.25
C TYR A 100 -12.98 16.13 -3.77
N TRP A 101 -14.05 16.09 -4.56
CA TRP A 101 -13.95 16.21 -6.02
C TRP A 101 -13.47 17.58 -6.49
N GLN A 102 -13.78 18.62 -5.74
CA GLN A 102 -13.39 19.99 -6.04
C GLN A 102 -11.93 20.28 -5.65
N ARG A 103 -11.41 19.65 -4.60
CA ARG A 103 -10.14 20.03 -3.97
C ARG A 103 -9.02 19.02 -4.11
N THR A 104 -9.32 17.79 -4.56
CA THR A 104 -8.33 16.76 -4.85
C THR A 104 -7.48 17.14 -6.05
N GLN A 105 -6.16 16.99 -5.91
CA GLN A 105 -5.23 17.10 -7.03
C GLN A 105 -5.12 15.73 -7.72
N PHE A 106 -5.79 15.57 -8.87
CA PHE A 106 -5.81 14.33 -9.64
C PHE A 106 -4.61 14.22 -10.59
N ILE A 107 -4.15 15.32 -11.16
CA ILE A 107 -3.04 15.39 -12.12
C ILE A 107 -2.06 16.48 -11.73
N LYS A 108 -0.82 16.40 -12.24
CA LYS A 108 0.20 17.41 -11.97
C LYS A 108 -0.28 18.81 -12.44
N PRO A 109 -0.29 19.84 -11.58
CA PRO A 109 -0.60 21.21 -11.99
C PRO A 109 0.50 21.78 -12.89
N LEU A 110 0.19 22.84 -13.64
CA LEU A 110 1.13 23.53 -14.54
C LEU A 110 1.73 24.79 -13.94
N ASP A 111 1.05 25.35 -12.96
CA ASP A 111 1.33 26.68 -12.38
C ASP A 111 2.31 26.63 -11.19
N ARG A 112 2.70 25.43 -10.78
CA ARG A 112 3.60 25.22 -9.64
C ARG A 112 4.22 23.85 -9.64
N ASP A 113 5.35 23.71 -8.96
CA ASP A 113 5.93 22.41 -8.64
C ASP A 113 5.20 21.74 -7.49
N VAL A 114 5.02 20.43 -7.60
CA VAL A 114 4.38 19.58 -6.58
C VAL A 114 5.13 18.28 -6.44
N VAL A 115 5.13 17.72 -5.24
CA VAL A 115 5.52 16.35 -4.99
C VAL A 115 4.37 15.43 -5.43
N CYS A 116 4.62 14.61 -6.45
CA CYS A 116 3.62 13.71 -7.04
C CYS A 116 3.38 12.42 -6.23
N HIS A 117 4.14 12.19 -5.15
CA HIS A 117 3.88 11.07 -4.24
C HIS A 117 2.43 11.15 -3.73
N ALA A 118 1.71 10.04 -3.83
CA ALA A 118 0.32 9.96 -3.39
C ALA A 118 0.19 10.24 -1.90
N SER A 119 -0.86 10.93 -1.50
CA SER A 119 -1.12 11.24 -0.10
C SER A 119 -2.58 11.62 0.12
N ALA A 120 -3.12 11.24 1.29
CA ALA A 120 -4.46 11.59 1.74
C ALA A 120 -4.40 12.60 2.89
N TRP A 121 -5.36 13.52 2.93
CA TRP A 121 -5.36 14.65 3.84
C TRP A 121 -6.73 14.82 4.48
N ASP A 122 -6.77 14.81 5.81
CA ASP A 122 -7.88 15.33 6.60
C ASP A 122 -7.63 16.82 6.89
N MET A 123 -8.44 17.64 6.28
CA MET A 123 -8.39 19.11 6.44
C MET A 123 -9.50 19.62 7.36
N ASN A 124 -10.17 18.74 8.10
CA ASN A 124 -11.17 19.11 9.08
C ASN A 124 -10.48 19.62 10.35
N MET A 125 -10.45 20.94 10.51
CA MET A 125 -9.87 21.62 11.67
C MET A 125 -10.83 21.58 12.86
N GLY A 126 -11.03 20.37 13.45
CA GLY A 126 -11.83 20.23 14.68
C GLY A 126 -13.35 20.26 14.50
N GLY A 127 -13.82 19.90 13.32
CA GLY A 127 -15.21 19.53 13.04
C GLY A 127 -16.28 20.50 13.51
N GLU A 128 -16.64 21.52 12.74
CA GLU A 128 -17.96 22.12 12.88
C GLU A 128 -19.00 21.06 12.53
N LYS A 129 -19.85 20.72 13.50
CA LYS A 129 -20.97 19.80 13.28
C LYS A 129 -21.83 20.30 12.12
N GLY A 130 -21.94 19.51 11.06
CA GLY A 130 -22.83 19.76 9.93
C GLY A 130 -22.18 20.40 8.70
N THR A 131 -20.87 20.64 8.69
CA THR A 131 -20.15 21.04 7.46
C THR A 131 -19.78 19.82 6.63
N ASP A 132 -19.70 19.98 5.30
CA ASP A 132 -19.21 18.98 4.37
C ASP A 132 -17.75 18.62 4.74
N PRO A 133 -17.43 17.33 4.99
CA PRO A 133 -16.08 16.93 5.38
C PRO A 133 -15.04 17.42 4.39
N ASN A 134 -13.97 18.06 4.87
CA ASN A 134 -12.91 18.61 4.02
C ASN A 134 -11.74 17.61 3.93
N VAL A 135 -11.94 16.56 3.15
CA VAL A 135 -10.93 15.54 2.89
C VAL A 135 -10.49 15.60 1.42
N ARG A 136 -9.24 15.26 1.14
CA ARG A 136 -8.69 15.25 -0.22
C ARG A 136 -7.52 14.32 -0.38
N THR A 137 -7.26 13.91 -1.62
CA THR A 137 -6.00 13.28 -2.02
C THR A 137 -5.16 14.21 -2.87
N LYS A 138 -3.87 13.98 -2.89
CA LYS A 138 -2.92 14.62 -3.79
C LYS A 138 -2.15 13.54 -4.52
N MET A 139 -2.34 13.46 -5.84
CA MET A 139 -1.67 12.51 -6.72
C MET A 139 -1.36 13.18 -8.07
N CYS A 140 -0.50 12.54 -8.86
CA CYS A 140 -0.31 12.80 -10.29
C CYS A 140 -0.67 11.51 -11.05
N ILE A 141 -1.96 11.17 -11.08
CA ILE A 141 -2.49 9.88 -11.51
C ILE A 141 -2.17 9.62 -12.98
N LYS A 142 -1.63 8.44 -13.27
CA LYS A 142 -1.43 7.89 -14.62
C LYS A 142 -2.41 6.74 -14.85
N PRO A 143 -2.81 6.47 -16.11
CA PRO A 143 -3.71 5.36 -16.44
C PRO A 143 -2.99 4.01 -16.44
N ASN A 144 -2.54 3.53 -15.28
CA ASN A 144 -1.85 2.26 -15.10
C ASN A 144 -2.34 1.50 -13.85
N GLU A 145 -1.95 0.25 -13.72
CA GLU A 145 -2.34 -0.63 -12.60
C GLU A 145 -1.82 -0.11 -11.25
N GLU A 146 -0.58 0.39 -11.22
CA GLU A 146 0.06 0.90 -9.99
C GLU A 146 -0.77 2.05 -9.39
N ASP A 147 -1.06 3.07 -10.20
CA ASP A 147 -1.82 4.23 -9.73
C ASP A 147 -3.29 3.88 -9.45
N PHE A 148 -3.88 2.94 -10.20
CA PHE A 148 -5.21 2.44 -9.90
C PHE A 148 -5.28 1.80 -8.52
N THR A 149 -4.34 0.94 -8.19
CA THR A 149 -4.20 0.32 -6.86
C THR A 149 -3.94 1.37 -5.78
N THR A 150 -3.07 2.34 -6.05
CA THR A 150 -2.75 3.44 -5.13
C THR A 150 -3.98 4.29 -4.80
N ILE A 151 -4.88 4.54 -5.77
CA ILE A 151 -6.14 5.25 -5.51
C ILE A 151 -6.98 4.50 -4.46
N TYR A 152 -7.08 3.17 -4.54
CA TYR A 152 -7.81 2.39 -3.53
C TYR A 152 -7.17 2.49 -2.15
N HIS A 153 -5.84 2.50 -2.09
CA HIS A 153 -5.08 2.72 -0.85
C HIS A 153 -5.36 4.09 -0.25
N GLU A 154 -5.21 5.17 -1.03
CA GLU A 154 -5.44 6.54 -0.56
C GLU A 154 -6.90 6.78 -0.14
N LEU A 155 -7.86 6.19 -0.85
CA LEU A 155 -9.26 6.23 -0.42
C LEU A 155 -9.49 5.48 0.90
N GLY A 156 -8.70 4.48 1.24
CA GLY A 156 -8.72 3.85 2.56
C GLY A 156 -8.49 4.87 3.68
N HIS A 157 -7.49 5.73 3.53
CA HIS A 157 -7.26 6.84 4.46
C HIS A 157 -8.44 7.80 4.50
N ILE A 158 -8.98 8.19 3.35
CA ILE A 158 -10.13 9.11 3.25
C ILE A 158 -11.35 8.53 3.96
N TYR A 159 -11.69 7.28 3.71
CA TYR A 159 -12.85 6.64 4.37
C TYR A 159 -12.65 6.47 5.87
N TYR A 160 -11.39 6.30 6.33
CA TYR A 160 -11.11 6.29 7.77
C TYR A 160 -11.33 7.68 8.37
N TYR A 161 -10.86 8.76 7.72
CA TYR A 161 -11.14 10.14 8.13
C TYR A 161 -12.64 10.39 8.23
N LEU A 162 -13.41 9.98 7.23
CA LEU A 162 -14.87 10.13 7.22
C LEU A 162 -15.55 9.33 8.34
N ALA A 163 -15.03 8.15 8.68
CA ALA A 163 -15.64 7.29 9.68
C ALA A 163 -15.51 7.87 11.10
N TYR A 164 -14.35 8.40 11.46
CA TYR A 164 -14.12 8.91 12.81
C TYR A 164 -14.32 10.43 12.98
N ASN A 165 -14.70 11.17 11.95
CA ASN A 165 -14.83 12.63 11.99
C ASN A 165 -15.87 13.16 12.99
N LYS A 166 -16.75 12.29 13.49
CA LYS A 166 -17.78 12.62 14.48
C LYS A 166 -17.33 12.43 15.94
N LEU A 167 -16.16 11.84 16.14
CA LEU A 167 -15.57 11.67 17.47
C LEU A 167 -15.10 13.01 18.03
N PRO A 168 -14.92 13.13 19.35
CA PRO A 168 -14.18 14.26 19.92
C PRO A 168 -12.77 14.39 19.29
N PRO A 169 -12.23 15.61 19.13
CA PRO A 169 -10.98 15.85 18.39
C PRO A 169 -9.79 14.97 18.81
N LEU A 170 -9.64 14.67 20.09
CA LEU A 170 -8.55 13.82 20.61
C LEU A 170 -8.65 12.36 20.14
N PHE A 171 -9.80 11.93 19.64
CA PHE A 171 -10.04 10.57 19.15
C PHE A 171 -10.15 10.49 17.62
N GLN A 172 -10.05 11.64 16.93
CA GLN A 172 -10.10 11.74 15.46
C GLN A 172 -8.76 11.32 14.84
N THR A 173 -8.35 10.10 15.10
CA THR A 173 -7.19 9.45 14.49
C THR A 173 -7.44 7.94 14.43
N GLY A 174 -6.62 7.19 13.70
CA GLY A 174 -6.71 5.74 13.64
C GLY A 174 -6.44 5.08 14.99
N ALA A 175 -7.09 3.96 15.26
CA ALA A 175 -6.87 3.16 16.47
C ALA A 175 -5.39 2.73 16.63
N HIS A 176 -4.71 2.55 15.52
CA HIS A 176 -3.28 2.27 15.42
C HIS A 176 -2.77 2.73 14.06
N ASP A 177 -1.54 3.21 13.99
CA ASP A 177 -0.93 3.68 12.74
C ASP A 177 -0.95 2.62 11.62
N GLY A 178 -0.70 1.35 11.96
CA GLY A 178 -0.76 0.24 11.02
C GLY A 178 -2.17 -0.02 10.46
N PHE A 179 -3.23 0.40 11.14
CA PHE A 179 -4.60 0.30 10.62
C PHE A 179 -4.81 1.27 9.47
N HIS A 180 -4.35 2.50 9.62
CA HIS A 180 -4.45 3.50 8.57
C HIS A 180 -3.82 3.01 7.27
N GLU A 181 -2.64 2.41 7.36
CA GLU A 181 -1.92 1.87 6.20
C GLU A 181 -2.50 0.54 5.68
N ALA A 182 -3.28 -0.19 6.48
CA ALA A 182 -3.83 -1.49 6.09
C ALA A 182 -5.19 -1.40 5.38
N ILE A 183 -6.00 -0.39 5.67
CA ILE A 183 -7.41 -0.33 5.27
C ILE A 183 -7.57 -0.33 3.75
N GLY A 184 -6.87 0.56 3.05
CA GLY A 184 -6.92 0.64 1.58
C GLY A 184 -6.37 -0.62 0.92
N ASP A 185 -5.28 -1.15 1.43
CA ASP A 185 -4.67 -2.39 0.96
C ASP A 185 -5.56 -3.63 1.20
N THR A 186 -6.37 -3.61 2.25
CA THR A 186 -7.41 -4.65 2.48
C THR A 186 -8.43 -4.68 1.34
N ILE A 187 -8.85 -3.51 0.86
CA ILE A 187 -9.74 -3.42 -0.31
C ILE A 187 -9.02 -3.94 -1.56
N VAL A 188 -7.76 -3.58 -1.76
CA VAL A 188 -6.94 -4.06 -2.90
C VAL A 188 -6.87 -5.59 -2.95
N LEU A 189 -6.75 -6.27 -1.81
CA LEU A 189 -6.78 -7.75 -1.77
C LEU A 189 -8.10 -8.34 -2.27
N SER A 190 -9.21 -7.60 -2.21
CA SER A 190 -10.52 -8.00 -2.75
C SER A 190 -10.69 -7.70 -4.25
N MET A 191 -9.69 -7.11 -4.90
CA MET A 191 -9.70 -6.86 -6.34
C MET A 191 -9.36 -8.13 -7.12
N THR A 192 -10.18 -9.16 -6.95
CA THR A 192 -10.03 -10.45 -7.64
C THR A 192 -10.25 -10.32 -9.15
N PRO A 193 -9.80 -11.29 -9.97
CA PRO A 193 -10.11 -11.31 -11.41
C PRO A 193 -11.61 -11.16 -11.73
N ASP A 194 -12.48 -11.79 -10.93
CA ASP A 194 -13.93 -11.69 -11.10
C ASP A 194 -14.45 -10.27 -10.82
N TYR A 195 -13.92 -9.61 -9.80
CA TYR A 195 -14.23 -8.19 -9.55
C TYR A 195 -13.77 -7.32 -10.73
N LEU A 196 -12.50 -7.44 -11.16
CA LEU A 196 -11.96 -6.66 -12.27
C LEU A 196 -12.75 -6.88 -13.58
N LYS A 197 -13.23 -8.11 -13.82
CA LYS A 197 -14.13 -8.44 -14.92
C LYS A 197 -15.48 -7.73 -14.75
N SER A 198 -16.06 -7.74 -13.56
CA SER A 198 -17.37 -7.12 -13.28
C SER A 198 -17.39 -5.63 -13.56
N ILE A 199 -16.25 -4.95 -13.40
CA ILE A 199 -16.07 -3.51 -13.68
C ILE A 199 -15.49 -3.23 -15.07
N GLY A 200 -15.35 -4.28 -15.93
CA GLY A 200 -14.96 -4.17 -17.34
C GLY A 200 -13.49 -3.85 -17.59
N LEU A 201 -12.58 -4.11 -16.62
CA LEU A 201 -11.15 -3.89 -16.79
C LEU A 201 -10.41 -5.10 -17.36
N VAL A 202 -10.94 -6.30 -17.20
CA VAL A 202 -10.39 -7.53 -17.79
C VAL A 202 -11.50 -8.34 -18.47
N GLY A 203 -11.13 -9.16 -19.44
CA GLY A 203 -12.03 -10.14 -20.08
C GLY A 203 -12.16 -11.42 -19.25
N GLU A 204 -12.68 -12.49 -19.91
CA GLU A 204 -12.69 -13.81 -19.32
C GLU A 204 -11.26 -14.25 -18.98
N GLN A 205 -11.08 -14.73 -17.77
CA GLN A 205 -9.80 -15.23 -17.30
C GLN A 205 -9.85 -16.77 -17.24
N GLN A 206 -8.83 -17.40 -17.80
CA GLN A 206 -8.68 -18.83 -17.65
C GLN A 206 -8.11 -19.12 -16.24
N GLN A 207 -8.90 -19.78 -15.41
CA GLN A 207 -8.45 -20.22 -14.11
C GLN A 207 -7.60 -21.49 -14.27
N SER A 208 -6.35 -21.43 -13.82
CA SER A 208 -5.44 -22.57 -13.77
C SER A 208 -4.53 -22.45 -12.52
N ASN A 209 -3.89 -23.56 -12.15
CA ASN A 209 -2.90 -23.53 -11.06
C ASN A 209 -1.72 -22.64 -11.42
N GLU A 210 -1.30 -22.63 -12.68
CA GLU A 210 -0.21 -21.79 -13.19
C GLU A 210 -0.54 -20.30 -13.02
N ALA A 211 -1.75 -19.90 -13.40
CA ALA A 211 -2.24 -18.53 -13.24
C ALA A 211 -2.30 -18.13 -11.75
N LEU A 212 -2.74 -19.04 -10.87
CA LEU A 212 -2.77 -18.80 -9.43
C LEU A 212 -1.35 -18.61 -8.87
N ILE A 213 -0.41 -19.49 -9.21
CA ILE A 213 0.98 -19.38 -8.72
C ILE A 213 1.62 -18.08 -9.22
N ASN A 214 1.40 -17.70 -10.48
CA ASN A 214 1.89 -16.43 -11.01
C ASN A 214 1.31 -15.23 -10.25
N ALA A 215 0.01 -15.19 -10.03
CA ALA A 215 -0.64 -14.09 -9.31
C ALA A 215 -0.13 -13.98 -7.87
N GLN A 216 0.01 -15.11 -7.18
CA GLN A 216 0.56 -15.13 -5.81
C GLN A 216 2.05 -14.77 -5.77
N MET A 217 2.86 -15.22 -6.74
CA MET A 217 4.27 -14.84 -6.84
C MET A 217 4.41 -13.33 -7.04
N ARG A 218 3.66 -12.75 -8.00
CA ARG A 218 3.68 -11.31 -8.26
C ARG A 218 3.34 -10.51 -7.00
N MET A 219 2.30 -10.91 -6.27
CA MET A 219 1.91 -10.28 -5.01
C MET A 219 2.95 -10.49 -3.91
N ALA A 220 3.55 -11.67 -3.80
CA ALA A 220 4.60 -11.95 -2.81
C ALA A 220 5.86 -11.13 -3.07
N LEU A 221 6.26 -10.93 -4.33
CA LEU A 221 7.38 -10.07 -4.72
C LEU A 221 7.16 -8.61 -4.35
N ALA A 222 5.92 -8.13 -4.29
CA ALA A 222 5.58 -6.79 -3.84
C ALA A 222 5.39 -6.73 -2.31
N LYS A 223 4.56 -7.60 -1.73
CA LYS A 223 4.09 -7.48 -0.34
C LYS A 223 4.99 -8.20 0.68
N VAL A 224 5.39 -9.46 0.40
CA VAL A 224 6.18 -10.24 1.36
C VAL A 224 7.62 -9.74 1.40
N SER A 225 8.21 -9.45 0.23
CA SER A 225 9.59 -8.96 0.16
C SER A 225 9.75 -7.52 0.70
N PHE A 226 8.65 -6.74 0.78
CA PHE A 226 8.66 -5.43 1.41
C PHE A 226 8.80 -5.50 2.94
N MET A 227 8.30 -6.55 3.60
CA MET A 227 8.28 -6.62 5.07
C MET A 227 9.66 -6.39 5.72
N PRO A 228 10.76 -6.99 5.26
CA PRO A 228 12.08 -6.71 5.79
C PRO A 228 12.50 -5.24 5.67
N PHE A 229 12.17 -4.59 4.55
CA PHE A 229 12.42 -3.16 4.36
C PHE A 229 11.58 -2.31 5.31
N GLY A 230 10.29 -2.60 5.45
CA GLY A 230 9.40 -1.93 6.38
C GLY A 230 9.88 -1.98 7.82
N LEU A 231 10.49 -3.11 8.23
CA LEU A 231 11.05 -3.29 9.57
C LEU A 231 12.37 -2.55 9.77
N MET A 232 13.29 -2.59 8.77
CA MET A 232 14.66 -2.14 8.97
C MET A 232 14.80 -0.62 9.13
N ILE A 233 13.90 0.16 8.51
CA ILE A 233 14.01 1.64 8.52
C ILE A 233 13.96 2.18 9.96
N ASP A 234 12.96 1.78 10.73
CA ASP A 234 12.86 2.26 12.11
C ASP A 234 13.89 1.61 13.02
N ARG A 235 14.37 0.40 12.73
CA ARG A 235 15.52 -0.18 13.42
C ARG A 235 16.78 0.67 13.23
N TRP A 236 17.00 1.17 12.03
CA TRP A 236 18.09 2.12 11.79
C TRP A 236 17.84 3.42 12.55
N ARG A 237 16.64 3.98 12.45
CA ARG A 237 16.28 5.26 13.06
C ARG A 237 16.35 5.22 14.59
N TRP A 238 15.86 4.15 15.21
CA TRP A 238 15.97 3.96 16.65
C TRP A 238 17.42 3.85 17.11
N GLY A 239 18.28 3.16 16.35
CA GLY A 239 19.71 3.11 16.63
C GLY A 239 20.40 4.47 16.53
N VAL A 240 19.94 5.33 15.61
CA VAL A 240 20.40 6.73 15.52
C VAL A 240 19.92 7.53 16.75
N PHE A 241 18.67 7.40 17.15
CA PHE A 241 18.09 8.16 18.25
C PHE A 241 18.61 7.74 19.63
N ASP A 242 18.85 6.45 19.84
CA ASP A 242 19.43 5.95 21.10
C ASP A 242 20.96 6.04 21.14
N GLY A 243 21.57 6.45 20.03
CA GLY A 243 23.00 6.63 19.87
C GLY A 243 23.81 5.33 19.76
N SER A 244 23.17 4.18 19.55
CA SER A 244 23.87 2.92 19.24
C SER A 244 24.48 2.93 17.82
N ILE A 245 23.87 3.67 16.89
CA ILE A 245 24.45 4.01 15.58
C ILE A 245 25.00 5.44 15.65
N LYS A 246 26.30 5.59 15.50
CA LYS A 246 26.98 6.87 15.59
C LYS A 246 27.00 7.60 14.24
N PRO A 247 27.15 8.95 14.21
CA PRO A 247 27.19 9.72 12.96
C PRO A 247 28.20 9.24 11.95
N GLU A 248 29.36 8.79 12.40
CA GLU A 248 30.43 8.24 11.57
C GLU A 248 30.10 6.88 10.93
N ASN A 249 28.94 6.29 11.21
CA ASN A 249 28.52 4.98 10.72
C ASN A 249 27.04 4.97 10.23
N TYR A 250 26.44 6.12 9.97
CA TYR A 250 25.02 6.17 9.58
C TYR A 250 24.75 5.42 8.28
N ASN A 251 25.58 5.64 7.26
CA ASN A 251 25.40 5.00 5.95
C ASN A 251 25.81 3.52 5.98
N GLN A 252 26.91 3.19 6.66
CA GLN A 252 27.33 1.81 6.82
C GLN A 252 26.29 0.96 7.54
N ALA A 253 25.73 1.45 8.66
CA ALA A 253 24.69 0.75 9.41
C ALA A 253 23.40 0.55 8.59
N TRP A 254 23.06 1.50 7.70
CA TRP A 254 21.95 1.34 6.77
C TRP A 254 22.17 0.15 5.83
N TRP A 255 23.34 0.06 5.20
CA TRP A 255 23.67 -1.03 4.28
C TRP A 255 23.86 -2.38 4.99
N ASP A 256 24.35 -2.39 6.23
CA ASP A 256 24.42 -3.59 7.07
C ASP A 256 23.02 -4.15 7.36
N LEU A 257 22.05 -3.27 7.68
CA LEU A 257 20.66 -3.67 7.87
C LEU A 257 20.03 -4.17 6.56
N LYS A 258 20.30 -3.53 5.41
CA LYS A 258 19.85 -4.03 4.11
C LYS A 258 20.43 -5.41 3.78
N ALA A 259 21.70 -5.62 4.01
CA ALA A 259 22.33 -6.92 3.81
C ALA A 259 21.69 -7.98 4.72
N LYS A 260 21.47 -7.64 6.00
CA LYS A 260 20.90 -8.55 7.00
C LYS A 260 19.46 -8.93 6.70
N TYR A 261 18.60 -7.95 6.43
CA TYR A 261 17.14 -8.16 6.34
C TYR A 261 16.65 -8.44 4.92
N GLN A 262 17.30 -7.87 3.91
CA GLN A 262 16.87 -7.97 2.51
C GLN A 262 17.79 -8.79 1.62
N GLY A 263 19.01 -9.09 2.07
CA GLY A 263 20.02 -9.70 1.20
C GLY A 263 20.51 -8.77 0.08
N VAL A 264 20.46 -7.46 0.29
CA VAL A 264 20.78 -6.44 -0.72
C VAL A 264 22.08 -5.71 -0.36
N ALA A 265 22.94 -5.49 -1.35
CA ALA A 265 24.16 -4.71 -1.24
C ALA A 265 24.15 -3.51 -2.21
N PRO A 266 24.91 -2.44 -1.93
CA PRO A 266 25.07 -1.36 -2.88
C PRO A 266 25.82 -1.85 -4.14
N ALA A 267 25.53 -1.25 -5.31
CA ALA A 267 26.18 -1.61 -6.57
C ALA A 267 27.67 -1.23 -6.61
N SER A 268 28.06 -0.22 -5.84
CA SER A 268 29.42 0.26 -5.68
C SER A 268 29.66 0.64 -4.21
N ALA A 269 30.91 0.84 -3.82
CA ALA A 269 31.24 1.29 -2.47
C ALA A 269 30.50 2.60 -2.15
N ARG A 270 29.88 2.65 -0.96
CA ARG A 270 29.12 3.81 -0.47
C ARG A 270 29.55 4.11 0.97
N GLY A 271 30.46 5.08 1.09
CA GLY A 271 30.95 5.53 2.40
C GLY A 271 30.01 6.53 3.09
N GLU A 272 30.52 7.12 4.17
CA GLU A 272 29.75 8.09 4.96
C GLU A 272 29.61 9.47 4.31
N GLU A 273 30.30 9.73 3.19
CA GLU A 273 30.07 10.89 2.32
C GLU A 273 28.69 10.86 1.65
N PHE A 274 28.05 9.68 1.61
CA PHE A 274 26.67 9.50 1.21
C PHE A 274 25.77 9.41 2.44
N PHE A 275 24.53 9.83 2.28
CA PHE A 275 23.49 9.66 3.30
C PHE A 275 22.26 8.98 2.68
N ASP A 276 22.44 7.69 2.32
CA ASP A 276 21.41 6.91 1.61
C ASP A 276 20.07 6.79 2.37
N PRO A 277 20.05 6.67 3.72
CA PRO A 277 18.79 6.71 4.47
C PRO A 277 17.96 7.97 4.21
N GLY A 278 18.62 9.12 3.99
CA GLY A 278 17.97 10.39 3.74
C GLY A 278 17.26 10.49 2.39
N ALA A 279 17.53 9.57 1.45
CA ALA A 279 16.80 9.47 0.18
C ALA A 279 15.36 8.95 0.37
N LYS A 280 15.07 8.23 1.44
CA LYS A 280 13.70 7.80 1.75
C LYS A 280 12.94 8.93 2.41
N TYR A 281 11.92 9.45 1.74
CA TYR A 281 11.09 10.59 2.18
C TYR A 281 10.70 10.54 3.68
N HIS A 282 10.35 9.38 4.19
CA HIS A 282 9.90 9.18 5.57
C HIS A 282 10.99 9.41 6.62
N VAL A 283 12.27 9.31 6.24
CA VAL A 283 13.40 9.55 7.15
C VAL A 283 13.54 11.04 7.42
N PRO A 284 13.81 11.93 6.43
CA PRO A 284 13.86 13.37 6.67
C PRO A 284 12.48 13.97 7.00
N GLY A 285 11.39 13.37 6.52
CA GLY A 285 10.01 13.75 6.85
C GLY A 285 9.57 13.34 8.25
N ASN A 286 10.42 12.65 9.02
CA ASN A 286 10.16 12.20 10.38
C ASN A 286 8.85 11.39 10.54
N THR A 287 8.51 10.60 9.53
CA THR A 287 7.32 9.74 9.56
C THR A 287 7.71 8.34 10.05
N PRO A 288 7.13 7.82 11.13
CA PRO A 288 7.39 6.45 11.60
C PRO A 288 7.12 5.42 10.50
N TYR A 289 7.93 4.37 10.43
CA TYR A 289 7.89 3.42 9.30
C TYR A 289 7.45 2.01 9.67
N THR A 290 7.55 1.60 10.93
CA THR A 290 7.09 0.29 11.41
C THR A 290 5.61 0.06 11.13
N ARG A 291 4.81 1.12 10.99
CA ARG A 291 3.40 1.07 10.56
C ARG A 291 3.21 0.30 9.25
N TYR A 292 4.13 0.46 8.30
CA TYR A 292 4.07 -0.24 7.00
C TYR A 292 4.40 -1.73 7.13
N PHE A 293 5.34 -2.10 7.99
CA PHE A 293 5.58 -3.50 8.32
C PHE A 293 4.33 -4.16 8.92
N LEU A 294 3.73 -3.49 9.90
CA LEU A 294 2.52 -4.00 10.56
C LEU A 294 1.31 -4.02 9.61
N SER A 295 1.16 -3.01 8.76
CA SER A 295 0.06 -2.95 7.80
C SER A 295 0.09 -4.11 6.80
N HIS A 296 1.28 -4.56 6.39
CA HIS A 296 1.44 -5.72 5.50
C HIS A 296 1.00 -7.04 6.14
N ILE A 297 0.91 -7.09 7.46
CA ILE A 297 0.31 -8.22 8.20
C ILE A 297 -1.18 -7.97 8.40
N LEU A 298 -1.54 -6.78 8.86
CA LEU A 298 -2.91 -6.41 9.21
C LEU A 298 -3.87 -6.43 8.02
N GLN A 299 -3.42 -6.02 6.83
CA GLN A 299 -4.27 -6.06 5.64
C GLN A 299 -4.83 -7.46 5.36
N PHE A 300 -4.05 -8.52 5.58
CA PHE A 300 -4.52 -9.89 5.42
C PHE A 300 -5.44 -10.33 6.58
N GLN A 301 -5.18 -9.88 7.82
CA GLN A 301 -6.09 -10.16 8.93
C GLN A 301 -7.45 -9.48 8.75
N PHE A 302 -7.46 -8.22 8.31
CA PHE A 302 -8.70 -7.48 8.03
C PHE A 302 -9.43 -8.09 6.84
N TYR A 303 -8.71 -8.44 5.79
CA TYR A 303 -9.25 -9.12 4.61
C TYR A 303 -9.94 -10.42 4.99
N LYS A 304 -9.27 -11.28 5.78
CA LYS A 304 -9.89 -12.50 6.30
C LYS A 304 -11.13 -12.21 7.14
N GLY A 305 -11.06 -11.24 8.03
CA GLY A 305 -12.20 -10.85 8.86
C GLY A 305 -13.41 -10.38 8.06
N LEU A 306 -13.18 -9.67 6.93
CA LEU A 306 -14.23 -9.23 6.00
C LEU A 306 -14.79 -10.41 5.19
N CYS A 307 -13.93 -11.30 4.71
CA CYS A 307 -14.36 -12.52 4.02
C CYS A 307 -15.22 -13.42 4.92
N ASP A 308 -14.80 -13.59 6.18
CA ASP A 308 -15.58 -14.34 7.18
C ASP A 308 -16.93 -13.65 7.46
N ALA A 309 -16.96 -12.31 7.55
CA ALA A 309 -18.20 -11.54 7.74
C ALA A 309 -19.16 -11.65 6.55
N ALA A 310 -18.63 -11.68 5.32
CA ALA A 310 -19.37 -11.95 4.09
C ALA A 310 -19.85 -13.41 3.96
N GLY A 311 -19.48 -14.28 4.90
CA GLY A 311 -19.85 -15.70 4.86
C GLY A 311 -19.11 -16.52 3.80
N TYR A 312 -18.00 -15.99 3.24
CA TYR A 312 -17.22 -16.68 2.23
C TYR A 312 -16.59 -17.97 2.77
N LYS A 313 -16.63 -19.06 1.97
CA LYS A 313 -16.17 -20.40 2.37
C LYS A 313 -15.11 -20.98 1.43
N GLY A 314 -14.71 -20.25 0.40
CA GLY A 314 -13.67 -20.66 -0.53
C GLY A 314 -12.26 -20.34 -0.03
N PRO A 315 -11.23 -20.61 -0.86
CA PRO A 315 -9.85 -20.22 -0.55
C PRO A 315 -9.72 -18.71 -0.36
N LEU A 316 -8.98 -18.28 0.67
CA LEU A 316 -8.89 -16.87 1.05
C LEU A 316 -8.45 -15.97 -0.12
N TYR A 317 -7.50 -16.42 -0.93
CA TYR A 317 -6.99 -15.65 -2.07
C TYR A 317 -7.99 -15.37 -3.21
N ASN A 318 -9.15 -16.05 -3.22
CA ASN A 318 -10.23 -15.83 -4.19
C ASN A 318 -11.42 -15.04 -3.60
N CYS A 319 -11.33 -14.63 -2.34
CA CYS A 319 -12.42 -13.90 -1.72
C CYS A 319 -12.59 -12.50 -2.33
N SER A 320 -13.79 -12.15 -2.71
CA SER A 320 -14.19 -10.75 -2.90
C SER A 320 -15.41 -10.46 -2.04
N PHE A 321 -15.33 -9.41 -1.27
CA PHE A 321 -16.45 -8.89 -0.47
C PHE A 321 -17.07 -7.64 -1.12
N TYR A 322 -16.77 -7.37 -2.39
CA TYR A 322 -17.42 -6.30 -3.16
C TYR A 322 -18.93 -6.47 -3.14
N GLY A 323 -19.65 -5.43 -2.77
CA GLY A 323 -21.11 -5.44 -2.68
C GLY A 323 -21.68 -6.08 -1.39
N ASP A 324 -20.85 -6.65 -0.53
CA ASP A 324 -21.32 -7.26 0.72
C ASP A 324 -21.50 -6.22 1.83
N LYS A 325 -22.77 -5.89 2.09
CA LYS A 325 -23.12 -4.86 3.08
C LYS A 325 -22.86 -5.29 4.51
N VAL A 326 -22.88 -6.58 4.82
CA VAL A 326 -22.64 -7.09 6.18
C VAL A 326 -21.16 -6.91 6.51
N ALA A 327 -20.26 -7.30 5.59
CA ALA A 327 -18.85 -7.04 5.72
C ALA A 327 -18.58 -5.53 5.80
N GLY A 328 -19.21 -4.73 4.93
CA GLY A 328 -19.06 -3.28 4.91
C GLY A 328 -19.48 -2.60 6.20
N GLN A 329 -20.64 -2.94 6.77
CA GLN A 329 -21.12 -2.39 8.03
C GLN A 329 -20.18 -2.75 9.20
N LYS A 330 -19.66 -3.97 9.22
CA LYS A 330 -18.71 -4.41 10.24
C LYS A 330 -17.40 -3.65 10.12
N PHE A 331 -16.93 -3.43 8.88
CA PHE A 331 -15.73 -2.64 8.60
C PHE A 331 -15.90 -1.18 9.02
N TRP A 332 -17.02 -0.56 8.61
CA TRP A 332 -17.33 0.82 8.98
C TRP A 332 -17.45 1.00 10.51
N SER A 333 -18.06 0.04 11.21
CA SER A 333 -18.14 0.06 12.66
C SER A 333 -16.75 0.09 13.32
N MET A 334 -15.81 -0.73 12.81
CA MET A 334 -14.42 -0.72 13.27
C MET A 334 -13.74 0.65 13.01
N LEU A 335 -13.88 1.18 11.79
CA LEU A 335 -13.28 2.46 11.41
C LEU A 335 -13.81 3.62 12.25
N ALA A 336 -15.13 3.63 12.53
CA ALA A 336 -15.78 4.70 13.28
C ALA A 336 -15.34 4.80 14.75
N LYS A 337 -14.63 3.80 15.27
CA LYS A 337 -14.04 3.86 16.62
C LYS A 337 -12.86 4.83 16.70
N GLY A 338 -12.15 5.07 15.61
CA GLY A 338 -10.92 5.87 15.66
C GLY A 338 -10.03 5.45 16.84
N ALA A 339 -9.50 6.41 17.58
CA ALA A 339 -8.70 6.17 18.78
C ALA A 339 -9.54 6.18 20.10
N SER A 340 -10.86 6.00 20.03
CA SER A 340 -11.73 6.10 21.21
C SER A 340 -11.65 4.88 22.16
N GLN A 341 -10.96 3.84 21.76
CA GLN A 341 -10.72 2.63 22.55
C GLN A 341 -9.37 2.00 22.19
N PRO A 342 -8.82 1.08 23.02
CA PRO A 342 -7.59 0.37 22.69
C PRO A 342 -7.70 -0.35 21.33
N TRP A 343 -6.64 -0.29 20.51
CA TRP A 343 -6.63 -0.87 19.16
C TRP A 343 -6.93 -2.39 19.15
N GLN A 344 -6.57 -3.10 20.22
CA GLN A 344 -6.85 -4.52 20.37
C GLN A 344 -8.37 -4.79 20.37
N ALA A 345 -9.12 -4.00 21.12
CA ALA A 345 -10.59 -4.09 21.14
C ALA A 345 -11.18 -3.76 19.78
N THR A 346 -10.68 -2.72 19.12
CA THR A 346 -11.11 -2.31 17.77
C THR A 346 -10.83 -3.41 16.75
N MET A 347 -9.66 -4.03 16.76
CA MET A 347 -9.30 -5.12 15.87
C MET A 347 -10.16 -6.36 16.09
N LYS A 348 -10.47 -6.68 17.35
CA LYS A 348 -11.32 -7.83 17.71
C LYS A 348 -12.72 -7.74 17.13
N GLU A 349 -13.28 -6.54 17.00
CA GLU A 349 -14.62 -6.36 16.43
C GLU A 349 -14.71 -6.88 14.98
N LEU A 350 -13.66 -6.71 14.19
CA LEU A 350 -13.61 -7.20 12.82
C LEU A 350 -13.07 -8.62 12.71
N THR A 351 -11.96 -8.90 13.38
CA THR A 351 -11.16 -10.14 13.15
C THR A 351 -11.43 -11.24 14.17
N GLY A 352 -12.12 -10.93 15.28
CA GLY A 352 -12.26 -11.83 16.42
C GLY A 352 -10.99 -12.00 17.26
N LYS A 353 -9.87 -11.34 16.91
CA LYS A 353 -8.56 -11.46 17.56
C LYS A 353 -8.11 -10.11 18.14
N GLU A 354 -7.46 -10.15 19.28
CA GLU A 354 -6.85 -8.98 19.94
C GLU A 354 -5.37 -8.79 19.61
N GLN A 355 -4.76 -9.70 18.85
CA GLN A 355 -3.35 -9.69 18.54
C GLN A 355 -3.12 -9.68 17.03
N MET A 356 -2.12 -8.91 16.60
CA MET A 356 -1.62 -8.96 15.23
C MET A 356 -0.85 -10.27 15.04
N ASP A 357 -1.22 -11.05 14.02
CA ASP A 357 -0.55 -12.29 13.67
C ASP A 357 -0.52 -12.51 12.16
N ALA A 358 0.43 -13.30 11.69
CA ALA A 358 0.63 -13.57 10.27
C ALA A 358 -0.18 -14.78 9.75
N SER A 359 -1.12 -15.35 10.53
CA SER A 359 -1.85 -16.55 10.11
C SER A 359 -2.61 -16.36 8.79
N ALA A 360 -3.22 -15.20 8.59
CA ALA A 360 -3.94 -14.88 7.36
C ALA A 360 -2.99 -14.70 6.15
N VAL A 361 -1.78 -14.19 6.37
CA VAL A 361 -0.73 -14.13 5.34
C VAL A 361 -0.35 -15.55 4.89
N LEU A 362 -0.09 -16.44 5.85
CA LEU A 362 0.27 -17.82 5.56
C LEU A 362 -0.85 -18.58 4.86
N GLU A 363 -2.11 -18.36 5.27
CA GLU A 363 -3.30 -18.93 4.62
C GLU A 363 -3.44 -18.44 3.17
N TYR A 364 -3.25 -17.15 2.93
CA TYR A 364 -3.37 -16.56 1.61
C TYR A 364 -2.33 -17.12 0.63
N PHE A 365 -1.06 -17.22 1.06
CA PHE A 365 0.06 -17.67 0.24
C PHE A 365 0.35 -19.19 0.33
N ALA A 366 -0.52 -19.98 0.95
CA ALA A 366 -0.28 -21.41 1.10
C ALA A 366 0.01 -22.15 -0.23
N PRO A 367 -0.72 -21.91 -1.35
CA PRO A 367 -0.40 -22.55 -2.64
C PRO A 367 1.01 -22.20 -3.14
N LEU A 368 1.40 -20.93 -3.06
CA LEU A 368 2.73 -20.50 -3.47
C LEU A 368 3.83 -21.09 -2.58
N GLN A 369 3.58 -21.14 -1.26
CA GLN A 369 4.53 -21.71 -0.30
C GLN A 369 4.80 -23.20 -0.61
N ASP A 370 3.75 -23.95 -0.92
CA ASP A 370 3.89 -25.38 -1.25
C ASP A 370 4.58 -25.58 -2.59
N TRP A 371 4.27 -24.75 -3.58
CA TRP A 371 4.98 -24.75 -4.87
C TRP A 371 6.48 -24.42 -4.68
N LEU A 372 6.81 -23.36 -3.91
CA LEU A 372 8.20 -22.98 -3.63
C LEU A 372 8.98 -24.07 -2.90
N LYS A 373 8.36 -24.79 -1.96
CA LYS A 373 9.00 -25.94 -1.29
C LYS A 373 9.40 -27.02 -2.30
N GLN A 374 8.51 -27.32 -3.26
CA GLN A 374 8.79 -28.29 -4.32
C GLN A 374 9.93 -27.81 -5.24
N GLN A 375 9.89 -26.53 -5.67
CA GLN A 375 10.92 -25.98 -6.56
C GLN A 375 12.30 -25.90 -5.90
N ASN A 376 12.37 -25.75 -4.59
CA ASN A 376 13.59 -25.58 -3.83
C ASN A 376 14.04 -26.88 -3.12
N GLU A 377 13.43 -28.02 -3.47
CA GLU A 377 13.82 -29.32 -2.88
C GLU A 377 15.31 -29.60 -3.16
N GLY A 378 16.07 -29.86 -2.10
CA GLY A 378 17.52 -30.08 -2.18
C GLY A 378 18.36 -28.82 -2.38
N GLN A 379 17.76 -27.63 -2.43
CA GLN A 379 18.50 -26.36 -2.55
C GLN A 379 18.73 -25.73 -1.17
N THR A 380 19.85 -25.02 -1.03
CA THR A 380 20.08 -24.15 0.14
C THR A 380 19.60 -22.75 -0.21
N CYS A 381 18.53 -22.30 0.44
CA CYS A 381 17.95 -20.98 0.21
C CYS A 381 18.48 -19.96 1.22
N GLY A 382 18.45 -18.68 0.80
CA GLY A 382 18.84 -17.54 1.63
C GLY A 382 20.20 -16.96 1.28
N TRP A 383 20.67 -16.09 2.15
CA TRP A 383 21.97 -15.43 2.05
C TRP A 383 22.63 -15.35 3.41
N GLN A 384 23.95 -15.19 3.42
CA GLN A 384 24.69 -14.87 4.64
C GLN A 384 25.01 -13.38 4.63
N ALA A 385 24.46 -12.66 5.61
CA ALA A 385 24.91 -11.29 5.85
C ALA A 385 26.40 -11.31 6.27
N PRO A 386 27.20 -10.32 5.85
CA PRO A 386 28.54 -10.14 6.39
C PRO A 386 28.49 -10.16 7.92
N ALA A 387 29.48 -10.78 8.55
CA ALA A 387 29.59 -10.77 10.00
C ALA A 387 29.78 -9.32 10.47
N THR A 388 28.71 -8.62 10.79
CA THR A 388 28.76 -7.31 11.44
C THR A 388 29.00 -7.54 12.92
N ALA A 389 29.82 -6.69 13.54
CA ALA A 389 29.93 -6.67 14.99
C ALA A 389 28.53 -6.59 15.60
N ALA A 390 28.18 -7.57 16.43
CA ALA A 390 26.85 -7.72 16.99
C ALA A 390 26.39 -6.40 17.63
N ALA A 391 25.32 -5.79 17.09
CA ALA A 391 24.67 -4.72 17.81
C ALA A 391 24.22 -5.25 19.16
N PRO A 392 24.52 -4.57 20.27
CA PRO A 392 24.11 -5.02 21.59
C PRO A 392 22.59 -5.21 21.61
N ALA A 393 22.16 -6.36 22.15
CA ALA A 393 20.74 -6.64 22.30
C ALA A 393 20.07 -5.49 23.04
N ALA A 394 19.03 -4.90 22.44
CA ALA A 394 18.26 -3.85 23.10
C ALA A 394 17.79 -4.36 24.46
N LYS A 395 18.20 -3.67 25.53
CA LYS A 395 17.67 -3.96 26.87
C LYS A 395 16.16 -3.74 26.83
N PRO A 396 15.35 -4.65 27.39
CA PRO A 396 13.92 -4.42 27.50
C PRO A 396 13.68 -3.11 28.26
N VAL A 397 12.97 -2.18 27.63
CA VAL A 397 12.51 -0.97 28.33
C VAL A 397 11.47 -1.44 29.35
N PRO A 398 11.67 -1.18 30.65
CA PRO A 398 10.65 -1.50 31.63
C PRO A 398 9.37 -0.71 31.32
N PRO A 399 8.18 -1.29 31.54
CA PRO A 399 6.93 -0.56 31.34
C PRO A 399 6.94 0.72 32.20
N PRO A 400 6.34 1.83 31.70
CA PRO A 400 6.27 3.06 32.47
C PRO A 400 5.54 2.78 33.79
N THR A 401 6.19 3.06 34.90
CA THR A 401 5.54 3.06 36.22
C THR A 401 4.57 4.24 36.23
N ILE A 402 3.29 3.97 36.21
CA ILE A 402 2.26 4.97 36.44
C ILE A 402 2.32 5.27 37.92
N ASP A 403 2.81 6.47 38.28
CA ASP A 403 2.71 6.98 39.65
C ASP A 403 1.22 7.29 39.91
N THR A 404 0.59 6.46 40.73
CA THR A 404 -0.83 6.58 41.08
C THR A 404 -1.08 7.63 42.19
N ASN A 405 -0.05 8.44 42.52
CA ASN A 405 -0.11 9.45 43.58
C ASN A 405 0.04 10.89 43.05
N ALA A 406 -0.49 11.22 41.87
CA ALA A 406 -0.62 12.61 41.40
C ALA A 406 -2.08 12.95 41.10
#